data_df93a66b8b9c9eabe70bb614c5d81997
#
_entry.id   df93a66b8b9c9eabe70bb614c5d81997
#
_cell.length_a   1.000
_cell.length_b   1.000
_cell.length_c   1.000
_cell.angle_alpha   90.00
_cell.angle_beta   90.00
_cell.angle_gamma   90.00
#
_symmetry.space_group_name_H-M   'P 1'
#
loop_
_entity.id
_entity.type
_entity.pdbx_description
1 polymer ?
#
loop_
_entity_poly.entity_id
_entity_poly.type
_entity_poly.pdbx_seq_one_letter_code
_entity_poly.pdbx_strand_id
1 'polypeptide(L)'
;MEQSEILRYQPAEKTNPYPAVAWTLLLAVLLSGGALLAMEHLWATEVLPLMRVFAIAIVTVVCCAAGKCNRRLSFLWIVPLLFVFITTGFRGCPSGGMAWINDMLSRWNSLHEDGLALFSCNASLRDRAAFASLMAVLTGLLAWQIAAGRRLYCGSAFCLFWLILSLLGGGFFPPAFVLLLTSVFGMMLSDHAQGISGRGMVWCGGIAIVLCLC
;
A
#
# COMPACT_ATOMS: atom_id res chain seq x y z
N MET A 1 51.67 19.09 28.19
CA MET A 1 50.59 20.00 27.72
C MET A 1 49.57 19.14 26.99
N GLU A 2 48.60 18.64 27.77
CA GLU A 2 47.46 17.88 27.22
C GLU A 2 46.45 18.89 26.66
N GLN A 3 46.29 18.90 25.36
CA GLN A 3 45.17 19.59 24.73
C GLN A 3 43.93 18.70 24.98
N SER A 4 43.17 19.09 26.00
CA SER A 4 41.80 18.59 26.18
C SER A 4 40.98 19.01 24.96
N GLU A 5 40.73 18.09 24.04
CA GLU A 5 39.71 18.23 23.01
C GLU A 5 38.37 18.43 23.69
N ILE A 6 37.97 19.66 23.80
CA ILE A 6 36.60 20.01 24.17
C ILE A 6 35.72 19.56 23.02
N LEU A 7 35.14 18.35 23.15
CA LEU A 7 34.06 17.88 22.33
C LEU A 7 32.93 18.92 22.40
N ARG A 8 32.93 19.87 21.47
CA ARG A 8 31.80 20.79 21.26
C ARG A 8 30.59 19.94 20.90
N TYR A 9 29.71 19.73 21.87
CA TYR A 9 28.39 19.22 21.60
C TYR A 9 27.69 20.20 20.67
N GLN A 10 27.73 19.91 19.38
CA GLN A 10 26.86 20.59 18.42
C GLN A 10 25.44 20.07 18.67
N PRO A 11 24.51 20.94 19.15
CA PRO A 11 23.13 20.53 19.28
C PRO A 11 22.67 20.04 17.91
N ALA A 12 22.16 18.81 17.84
CA ALA A 12 21.66 18.20 16.62
C ALA A 12 20.70 19.20 15.96
N GLU A 13 21.10 19.68 14.78
CA GLU A 13 20.31 20.59 13.98
C GLU A 13 18.91 19.98 13.87
N LYS A 14 17.87 20.69 14.29
CA LYS A 14 16.49 20.23 14.21
C LYS A 14 16.15 20.03 12.75
N THR A 15 16.48 18.87 12.22
CA THR A 15 16.14 18.50 10.84
C THR A 15 14.63 18.56 10.70
N ASN A 16 14.18 19.35 9.74
CA ASN A 16 12.77 19.52 9.44
C ASN A 16 12.16 18.14 9.12
N PRO A 17 11.19 17.62 9.89
CA PRO A 17 10.64 16.26 9.69
C PRO A 17 9.81 16.14 8.41
N TYR A 18 9.36 17.24 7.82
CA TYR A 18 8.45 17.25 6.67
C TYR A 18 8.97 16.49 5.44
N PRO A 19 10.22 16.64 4.99
CA PRO A 19 10.70 15.89 3.81
C PRO A 19 10.74 14.39 4.04
N ALA A 20 11.06 13.94 5.26
CA ALA A 20 11.05 12.50 5.58
C ALA A 20 9.63 11.92 5.60
N VAL A 21 8.65 12.67 6.11
CA VAL A 21 7.24 12.25 6.10
C VAL A 21 6.69 12.25 4.68
N ALA A 22 7.01 13.25 3.86
CA ALA A 22 6.58 13.32 2.46
C ALA A 22 7.12 12.13 1.65
N TRP A 23 8.38 11.76 1.86
CA TRP A 23 8.98 10.58 1.22
C TRP A 23 8.30 9.28 1.66
N THR A 24 8.09 9.11 2.96
CA THR A 24 7.37 7.95 3.51
C THR A 24 5.95 7.86 2.94
N LEU A 25 5.25 8.99 2.82
CA LEU A 25 3.92 9.07 2.24
C LEU A 25 3.93 8.63 0.77
N LEU A 26 4.88 9.12 -0.02
CA LEU A 26 5.05 8.71 -1.42
C LEU A 26 5.24 7.20 -1.54
N LEU A 27 6.17 6.61 -0.77
CA LEU A 27 6.42 5.17 -0.77
C LEU A 27 5.19 4.35 -0.37
N ALA A 28 4.44 4.82 0.65
CA ALA A 28 3.22 4.15 1.09
C ALA A 28 2.11 4.22 0.02
N VAL A 29 1.99 5.35 -0.68
CA VAL A 29 1.02 5.50 -1.79
C VAL A 29 1.40 4.58 -2.96
N LEU A 30 2.67 4.51 -3.33
CA LEU A 30 3.13 3.60 -4.39
C LEU A 30 2.89 2.13 -4.03
N LEU A 31 3.22 1.75 -2.79
CA LEU A 31 3.05 0.38 -2.31
C LEU A 31 1.56 -0.02 -2.25
N SER A 32 0.71 0.86 -1.71
CA SER A 32 -0.74 0.61 -1.67
C SER A 32 -1.36 0.64 -3.07
N GLY A 33 -0.93 1.55 -3.93
CA GLY A 33 -1.39 1.67 -5.30
C GLY A 33 -1.08 0.42 -6.12
N GLY A 34 0.15 -0.06 -6.05
CA GLY A 34 0.55 -1.29 -6.74
C GLY A 34 -0.25 -2.51 -6.28
N ALA A 35 -0.46 -2.65 -4.95
CA ALA A 35 -1.27 -3.75 -4.40
C ALA A 35 -2.74 -3.69 -4.86
N LEU A 36 -3.34 -2.49 -4.89
CA LEU A 36 -4.72 -2.33 -5.33
C LEU A 36 -4.89 -2.56 -6.83
N LEU A 37 -3.91 -2.16 -7.65
CA LEU A 37 -3.90 -2.48 -9.08
C LEU A 37 -3.78 -3.99 -9.32
N ALA A 38 -2.92 -4.67 -8.56
CA ALA A 38 -2.82 -6.13 -8.63
C ALA A 38 -4.13 -6.81 -8.24
N MET A 39 -4.77 -6.31 -7.17
CA MET A 39 -6.05 -6.80 -6.69
C MET A 39 -7.17 -6.59 -7.71
N GLU A 40 -7.25 -5.42 -8.36
CA GLU A 40 -8.25 -5.14 -9.39
C GLU A 40 -8.08 -6.05 -10.60
N HIS A 41 -6.84 -6.23 -11.05
CA HIS A 41 -6.55 -7.15 -12.17
C HIS A 41 -6.99 -8.58 -11.85
N LEU A 42 -6.84 -9.02 -10.60
CA LEU A 42 -7.34 -10.31 -10.13
C LEU A 42 -8.85 -10.38 -10.06
N TRP A 43 -9.53 -9.27 -9.83
CA TRP A 43 -10.97 -9.26 -9.59
C TRP A 43 -11.83 -9.25 -10.85
N ALA A 44 -11.28 -8.95 -12.01
CA ALA A 44 -11.93 -8.98 -13.33
C ALA A 44 -13.39 -8.47 -13.42
N THR A 45 -13.91 -7.82 -12.40
CA THR A 45 -15.29 -7.34 -12.34
C THR A 45 -15.31 -5.87 -11.98
N GLU A 46 -16.10 -5.09 -12.69
CA GLU A 46 -16.38 -3.66 -12.47
C GLU A 46 -17.10 -3.41 -11.13
N VAL A 47 -16.53 -3.92 -10.03
CA VAL A 47 -17.20 -3.89 -8.72
C VAL A 47 -17.22 -2.51 -8.10
N LEU A 48 -16.14 -1.79 -8.25
CA LEU A 48 -16.02 -0.40 -7.82
C LEU A 48 -15.15 0.37 -8.82
N PRO A 49 -15.48 1.64 -9.12
CA PRO A 49 -14.54 2.44 -9.87
C PRO A 49 -13.20 2.47 -9.13
N LEU A 50 -12.14 2.01 -9.78
CA LEU A 50 -10.76 1.96 -9.27
C LEU A 50 -10.38 3.25 -8.53
N MET A 51 -10.82 4.39 -9.06
CA MET A 51 -10.64 5.71 -8.45
C MET A 51 -11.14 5.81 -7.00
N ARG A 52 -12.25 5.15 -6.64
CA ARG A 52 -12.77 5.17 -5.27
C ARG A 52 -11.91 4.35 -4.32
N VAL A 53 -11.46 3.19 -4.77
CA VAL A 53 -10.59 2.30 -4.00
C VAL A 53 -9.26 2.99 -3.72
N PHE A 54 -8.67 3.61 -4.74
CA PHE A 54 -7.46 4.43 -4.60
C PHE A 54 -7.67 5.63 -3.68
N ALA A 55 -8.77 6.36 -3.81
CA ALA A 55 -9.05 7.49 -2.94
C ALA A 55 -9.12 7.08 -1.46
N ILE A 56 -9.77 5.96 -1.15
CA ILE A 56 -9.84 5.42 0.23
C ILE A 56 -8.45 5.09 0.75
N ALA A 57 -7.61 4.43 -0.04
CA ALA A 57 -6.25 4.09 0.37
C ALA A 57 -5.38 5.33 0.57
N ILE A 58 -5.43 6.30 -0.34
CA ILE A 58 -4.70 7.57 -0.23
C ILE A 58 -5.14 8.34 1.02
N VAL A 59 -6.44 8.47 1.26
CA VAL A 59 -6.97 9.12 2.47
C VAL A 59 -6.46 8.40 3.72
N THR A 60 -6.43 7.07 3.72
CA THR A 60 -5.91 6.28 4.84
C THR A 60 -4.43 6.59 5.11
N VAL A 61 -3.60 6.59 4.06
CA VAL A 61 -2.16 6.90 4.17
C VAL A 61 -1.95 8.34 4.65
N VAL A 62 -2.72 9.30 4.13
CA VAL A 62 -2.66 10.72 4.55
C VAL A 62 -3.07 10.88 6.01
N CYS A 63 -4.13 10.21 6.47
CA CYS A 63 -4.54 10.22 7.88
C CYS A 63 -3.43 9.68 8.79
N CYS A 64 -2.76 8.60 8.38
CA CYS A 64 -1.62 8.05 9.12
C CYS A 64 -0.43 9.01 9.15
N ALA A 65 -0.13 9.69 8.04
CA ALA A 65 0.93 10.68 7.94
C ALA A 65 0.66 11.89 8.85
N ALA A 66 -0.58 12.39 8.85
CA ALA A 66 -1.00 13.47 9.74
C ALA A 66 -0.84 13.09 11.22
N GLY A 67 -1.20 11.85 11.57
CA GLY A 67 -0.99 11.31 12.92
C GLY A 67 0.48 11.25 13.35
N LYS A 68 1.40 11.01 12.40
CA LYS A 68 2.84 11.05 12.68
C LYS A 68 3.36 12.46 12.85
N CYS A 69 2.84 13.44 12.12
CA CYS A 69 3.22 14.84 12.25
C CYS A 69 2.71 15.47 13.55
N ASN A 70 1.53 15.08 14.01
CA ASN A 70 0.94 15.61 15.23
C ASN A 70 0.33 14.49 16.08
N ARG A 71 0.89 14.27 17.27
CA ARG A 71 0.44 13.22 18.20
C ARG A 71 -1.05 13.34 18.57
N ARG A 72 -1.62 14.54 18.54
CA ARG A 72 -3.05 14.75 18.82
C ARG A 72 -3.94 14.19 17.69
N LEU A 73 -3.37 14.02 16.49
CA LEU A 73 -4.06 13.49 15.32
C LEU A 73 -3.79 12.00 15.10
N SER A 74 -3.11 11.33 16.05
CA SER A 74 -2.73 9.92 15.91
C SER A 74 -3.92 8.96 15.76
N PHE A 75 -5.13 9.37 16.14
CA PHE A 75 -6.35 8.56 16.00
C PHE A 75 -7.01 8.70 14.61
N LEU A 76 -6.55 9.60 13.76
CA LEU A 76 -7.18 9.85 12.43
C LEU A 76 -7.18 8.61 11.52
N TRP A 77 -6.31 7.65 11.74
CA TRP A 77 -6.32 6.39 10.98
C TRP A 77 -7.63 5.59 11.14
N ILE A 78 -8.38 5.85 12.22
CA ILE A 78 -9.69 5.22 12.47
C ILE A 78 -10.76 5.80 11.53
N VAL A 79 -10.61 7.05 11.09
CA VAL A 79 -11.62 7.76 10.27
C VAL A 79 -11.96 7.01 8.98
N PRO A 80 -10.99 6.60 8.13
CA PRO A 80 -11.32 5.83 6.92
C PRO A 80 -11.96 4.48 7.25
N LEU A 81 -11.58 3.83 8.35
CA LEU A 81 -12.21 2.60 8.79
C LEU A 81 -13.68 2.81 9.21
N LEU A 82 -13.94 3.86 10.00
CA LEU A 82 -15.30 4.24 10.37
C LEU A 82 -16.14 4.64 9.16
N PHE A 83 -15.56 5.35 8.21
CA PHE A 83 -16.23 5.72 6.96
C PHE A 83 -16.66 4.49 6.18
N VAL A 84 -15.79 3.50 6.01
CA VAL A 84 -16.13 2.23 5.36
C VAL A 84 -17.20 1.48 6.17
N PHE A 85 -17.09 1.45 7.49
CA PHE A 85 -18.07 0.82 8.36
C PHE A 85 -19.48 1.43 8.21
N ILE A 86 -19.58 2.77 8.22
CA ILE A 86 -20.86 3.48 8.11
C ILE A 86 -21.48 3.30 6.72
N THR A 87 -20.65 3.37 5.65
CA THR A 87 -21.14 3.33 4.27
C THR A 87 -21.50 1.93 3.79
N THR A 88 -20.79 0.90 4.26
CA THR A 88 -20.94 -0.48 3.77
C THR A 88 -21.60 -1.43 4.76
N GLY A 89 -21.52 -1.12 6.05
CA GLY A 89 -22.17 -1.89 7.12
C GLY A 89 -21.50 -3.23 7.44
N PHE A 90 -20.25 -3.45 7.18
CA PHE A 90 -19.42 -4.65 7.47
C PHE A 90 -20.06 -6.02 7.21
N ARG A 91 -21.39 -6.12 7.21
CA ARG A 91 -22.12 -7.40 7.07
C ARG A 91 -21.86 -8.08 5.72
N GLY A 92 -21.62 -7.30 4.68
CA GLY A 92 -21.31 -7.81 3.34
C GLY A 92 -19.82 -8.18 3.13
N CYS A 93 -18.92 -7.82 4.04
CA CYS A 93 -17.50 -8.08 3.85
C CYS A 93 -17.15 -9.58 3.77
N PRO A 94 -17.70 -10.48 4.59
CA PRO A 94 -17.41 -11.91 4.48
C PRO A 94 -17.91 -12.51 3.16
N SER A 95 -19.13 -12.19 2.73
CA SER A 95 -19.67 -12.66 1.44
C SER A 95 -18.93 -12.08 0.25
N GLY A 96 -18.55 -10.80 0.32
CA GLY A 96 -17.69 -10.16 -0.68
C GLY A 96 -16.30 -10.81 -0.77
N GLY A 97 -15.70 -11.15 0.36
CA GLY A 97 -14.43 -11.89 0.42
C GLY A 97 -14.52 -13.30 -0.15
N MET A 98 -15.58 -14.03 0.18
CA MET A 98 -15.86 -15.36 -0.40
C MET A 98 -16.03 -15.29 -1.91
N ALA A 99 -16.76 -14.28 -2.41
CA ALA A 99 -16.90 -14.05 -3.84
C ALA A 99 -15.56 -13.78 -4.52
N TRP A 100 -14.69 -13.00 -3.89
CA TRP A 100 -13.34 -12.74 -4.40
C TRP A 100 -12.50 -14.02 -4.49
N ILE A 101 -12.55 -14.86 -3.45
CA ILE A 101 -11.88 -16.18 -3.48
C ILE A 101 -12.45 -17.05 -4.60
N ASN A 102 -13.77 -17.07 -4.79
CA ASN A 102 -14.41 -17.83 -5.86
C ASN A 102 -13.98 -17.34 -7.25
N ASP A 103 -13.86 -16.02 -7.44
CA ASP A 103 -13.36 -15.46 -8.70
C ASP A 103 -11.92 -15.92 -8.99
N MET A 104 -11.06 -15.99 -7.97
CA MET A 104 -9.70 -16.54 -8.09
C MET A 104 -9.70 -18.04 -8.40
N LEU A 105 -10.49 -18.83 -7.66
CA LEU A 105 -10.60 -20.28 -7.89
C LEU A 105 -11.17 -20.61 -9.27
N SER A 106 -12.16 -19.84 -9.71
CA SER A 106 -12.73 -19.98 -11.06
C SER A 106 -11.69 -19.78 -12.15
N ARG A 107 -10.84 -18.75 -12.00
CA ARG A 107 -9.73 -18.51 -12.93
C ARG A 107 -8.68 -19.61 -12.86
N TRP A 108 -8.32 -20.04 -11.66
CA TRP A 108 -7.41 -21.17 -11.48
C TRP A 108 -7.93 -22.41 -12.20
N ASN A 109 -9.20 -22.76 -11.97
CA ASN A 109 -9.83 -23.92 -12.62
C ASN A 109 -9.82 -23.79 -14.15
N SER A 110 -10.02 -22.57 -14.68
CA SER A 110 -10.00 -22.34 -16.13
C SER A 110 -8.61 -22.47 -16.77
N LEU A 111 -7.56 -22.24 -15.97
CA LEU A 111 -6.16 -22.30 -16.44
C LEU A 111 -5.55 -23.70 -16.34
N HIS A 112 -5.96 -24.47 -15.33
CA HIS A 112 -5.34 -25.75 -14.99
C HIS A 112 -6.28 -26.94 -15.24
N GLU A 113 -7.51 -26.68 -15.76
CA GLU A 113 -8.56 -27.69 -15.93
C GLU A 113 -8.89 -28.45 -14.63
N ASP A 114 -8.57 -27.82 -13.48
CA ASP A 114 -8.83 -28.37 -12.17
C ASP A 114 -10.30 -28.15 -11.76
N GLY A 115 -10.90 -29.12 -11.09
CA GLY A 115 -12.29 -29.06 -10.61
C GLY A 115 -12.38 -28.60 -9.15
N LEU A 116 -11.60 -27.60 -8.72
CA LEU A 116 -11.68 -27.10 -7.33
C LEU A 116 -13.08 -26.56 -7.03
N ALA A 117 -13.66 -27.03 -5.93
CA ALA A 117 -15.01 -26.64 -5.53
C ALA A 117 -15.06 -25.16 -5.14
N LEU A 118 -16.06 -24.45 -5.68
CA LEU A 118 -16.34 -23.06 -5.32
C LEU A 118 -17.13 -23.00 -4.02
N PHE A 119 -16.91 -21.96 -3.23
CA PHE A 119 -17.70 -21.73 -2.02
C PHE A 119 -19.12 -21.29 -2.39
N SER A 120 -20.12 -21.83 -1.69
CA SER A 120 -21.50 -21.37 -1.84
C SER A 120 -21.64 -19.97 -1.24
N CYS A 121 -21.63 -18.94 -2.09
CA CYS A 121 -21.87 -17.57 -1.66
C CYS A 121 -22.81 -16.85 -2.63
N ASN A 122 -23.69 -16.02 -2.08
CA ASN A 122 -24.57 -15.15 -2.86
C ASN A 122 -24.21 -13.71 -2.52
N ALA A 123 -23.11 -13.23 -3.09
CA ALA A 123 -22.59 -11.89 -2.85
C ALA A 123 -23.18 -10.89 -3.82
N SER A 124 -23.84 -9.85 -3.29
CA SER A 124 -24.30 -8.72 -4.07
C SER A 124 -23.12 -7.82 -4.49
N LEU A 125 -23.31 -6.96 -5.49
CA LEU A 125 -22.32 -5.92 -5.86
C LEU A 125 -21.94 -5.03 -4.66
N ARG A 126 -22.90 -4.79 -3.77
CA ARG A 126 -22.67 -4.02 -2.54
C ARG A 126 -21.70 -4.74 -1.59
N ASP A 127 -21.82 -6.06 -1.45
CA ASP A 127 -20.94 -6.85 -0.59
C ASP A 127 -19.51 -6.88 -1.14
N ARG A 128 -19.36 -7.06 -2.45
CA ARG A 128 -18.07 -6.97 -3.13
C ARG A 128 -17.44 -5.57 -2.94
N ALA A 129 -18.23 -4.52 -3.08
CA ALA A 129 -17.79 -3.14 -2.86
C ALA A 129 -17.37 -2.88 -1.41
N ALA A 130 -18.09 -3.46 -0.45
CA ALA A 130 -17.74 -3.39 0.98
C ALA A 130 -16.38 -4.04 1.25
N PHE A 131 -16.16 -5.22 0.72
CA PHE A 131 -14.89 -5.93 0.87
C PHE A 131 -13.74 -5.17 0.20
N ALA A 132 -13.91 -4.66 -1.04
CA ALA A 132 -12.91 -3.86 -1.73
C ALA A 132 -12.52 -2.60 -0.94
N SER A 133 -13.51 -1.91 -0.37
CA SER A 133 -13.26 -0.72 0.44
C SER A 133 -12.50 -1.05 1.73
N LEU A 134 -12.83 -2.15 2.37
CA LEU A 134 -12.10 -2.65 3.55
C LEU A 134 -10.65 -3.00 3.18
N MET A 135 -10.44 -3.71 2.08
CA MET A 135 -9.12 -4.07 1.59
C MET A 135 -8.29 -2.83 1.24
N ALA A 136 -8.90 -1.77 0.70
CA ALA A 136 -8.22 -0.51 0.44
C ALA A 136 -7.71 0.15 1.72
N VAL A 137 -8.51 0.17 2.80
CA VAL A 137 -8.08 0.69 4.10
C VAL A 137 -6.96 -0.17 4.67
N LEU A 138 -7.11 -1.49 4.70
CA LEU A 138 -6.09 -2.40 5.24
C LEU A 138 -4.78 -2.31 4.47
N THR A 139 -4.85 -2.25 3.14
CA THR A 139 -3.68 -2.11 2.27
C THR A 139 -2.98 -0.77 2.52
N GLY A 140 -3.74 0.33 2.65
CA GLY A 140 -3.19 1.64 2.99
C GLY A 140 -2.51 1.66 4.37
N LEU A 141 -3.13 1.05 5.39
CA LEU A 141 -2.55 0.93 6.73
C LEU A 141 -1.25 0.11 6.72
N LEU A 142 -1.26 -1.05 6.06
CA LEU A 142 -0.08 -1.92 5.94
C LEU A 142 1.05 -1.22 5.17
N ALA A 143 0.73 -0.60 4.04
CA ALA A 143 1.71 0.13 3.25
C ALA A 143 2.35 1.27 4.05
N TRP A 144 1.55 2.01 4.84
CA TRP A 144 2.06 3.03 5.73
C TRP A 144 2.99 2.45 6.80
N GLN A 145 2.60 1.36 7.46
CA GLN A 145 3.40 0.72 8.51
C GLN A 145 4.74 0.21 7.97
N ILE A 146 4.72 -0.39 6.78
CA ILE A 146 5.93 -0.88 6.10
C ILE A 146 6.86 0.29 5.76
N ALA A 147 6.33 1.34 5.10
CA ALA A 147 7.10 2.49 4.68
C ALA A 147 7.61 3.33 5.87
N ALA A 148 6.77 3.57 6.88
CA ALA A 148 7.14 4.34 8.07
C ALA A 148 8.15 3.62 8.96
N GLY A 149 8.08 2.28 9.01
CA GLY A 149 9.04 1.44 9.73
C GLY A 149 10.31 1.14 8.95
N ARG A 150 10.39 1.55 7.68
CA ARG A 150 11.48 1.21 6.74
C ARG A 150 11.80 -0.28 6.74
N ARG A 151 10.76 -1.11 6.83
CA ARG A 151 10.88 -2.57 6.94
C ARG A 151 11.01 -3.20 5.55
N LEU A 152 12.21 -3.15 5.00
CA LEU A 152 12.50 -3.67 3.66
C LEU A 152 12.03 -5.12 3.47
N TYR A 153 12.32 -6.00 4.43
CA TYR A 153 11.88 -7.40 4.36
C TYR A 153 10.35 -7.54 4.30
N CYS A 154 9.62 -6.72 5.07
CA CYS A 154 8.16 -6.72 5.03
C CYS A 154 7.65 -6.17 3.69
N GLY A 155 8.30 -5.15 3.13
CA GLY A 155 7.97 -4.62 1.80
C GLY A 155 8.19 -5.65 0.71
N SER A 156 9.32 -6.35 0.72
CA SER A 156 9.64 -7.43 -0.23
C SER A 156 8.65 -8.60 -0.08
N ALA A 157 8.34 -9.02 1.14
CA ALA A 157 7.35 -10.08 1.39
C ALA A 157 5.95 -9.68 0.90
N PHE A 158 5.57 -8.42 1.09
CA PHE A 158 4.30 -7.87 0.59
C PHE A 158 4.25 -7.88 -0.94
N CYS A 159 5.34 -7.50 -1.61
CA CYS A 159 5.45 -7.56 -3.07
C CYS A 159 5.38 -9.01 -3.58
N LEU A 160 6.09 -9.94 -2.93
CA LEU A 160 6.05 -11.35 -3.27
C LEU A 160 4.66 -11.96 -3.09
N PHE A 161 3.96 -11.60 -2.03
CA PHE A 161 2.58 -12.03 -1.79
C PHE A 161 1.67 -11.65 -2.98
N TRP A 162 1.70 -10.39 -3.41
CA TRP A 162 0.90 -9.94 -4.54
C TRP A 162 1.35 -10.55 -5.87
N LEU A 163 2.66 -10.79 -6.05
CA LEU A 163 3.20 -11.49 -7.22
C LEU A 163 2.66 -12.92 -7.30
N ILE A 164 2.74 -13.67 -6.21
CA ILE A 164 2.25 -15.04 -6.14
C ILE A 164 0.74 -15.07 -6.43
N LEU A 165 -0.04 -14.21 -5.79
CA LEU A 165 -1.48 -14.12 -6.04
C LEU A 165 -1.80 -13.80 -7.51
N SER A 166 -1.06 -12.90 -8.14
CA SER A 166 -1.26 -12.57 -9.56
C SER A 166 -0.93 -13.75 -10.47
N LEU A 167 0.15 -14.47 -10.19
CA LEU A 167 0.51 -15.67 -10.94
C LEU A 167 -0.54 -16.78 -10.77
N LEU A 168 -1.03 -17.01 -9.56
CA LEU A 168 -2.10 -17.97 -9.28
C LEU A 168 -3.42 -17.57 -9.95
N GLY A 169 -3.70 -16.27 -10.04
CA GLY A 169 -4.89 -15.73 -10.68
C GLY A 169 -4.81 -15.66 -12.22
N GLY A 170 -3.74 -16.18 -12.83
CA GLY A 170 -3.63 -16.35 -14.27
C GLY A 170 -3.13 -15.14 -15.04
N GLY A 171 -2.49 -14.17 -14.39
CA GLY A 171 -1.93 -13.05 -15.12
C GLY A 171 -0.94 -12.22 -14.34
N PHE A 172 0.11 -11.81 -15.03
CA PHE A 172 1.06 -10.80 -14.53
C PHE A 172 0.64 -9.43 -15.05
N PHE A 173 0.36 -8.49 -14.14
CA PHE A 173 0.01 -7.12 -14.49
C PHE A 173 1.20 -6.19 -14.24
N PRO A 174 2.02 -5.89 -15.29
CA PRO A 174 3.28 -5.16 -15.12
C PRO A 174 3.16 -3.83 -14.38
N PRO A 175 2.17 -2.95 -14.63
CA PRO A 175 2.08 -1.66 -13.95
C PRO A 175 1.99 -1.77 -12.42
N ALA A 176 1.25 -2.78 -11.91
CA ALA A 176 1.14 -3.02 -10.48
C ALA A 176 2.50 -3.35 -9.86
N PHE A 177 3.26 -4.22 -10.50
CA PHE A 177 4.57 -4.65 -10.00
C PHE A 177 5.63 -3.58 -10.12
N VAL A 178 5.57 -2.76 -11.14
CA VAL A 178 6.47 -1.61 -11.26
C VAL A 178 6.29 -0.67 -10.07
N LEU A 179 5.05 -0.35 -9.66
CA LEU A 179 4.79 0.47 -8.48
C LEU A 179 5.28 -0.19 -7.19
N LEU A 180 5.02 -1.50 -7.02
CA LEU A 180 5.48 -2.25 -5.86
C LEU A 180 7.02 -2.26 -5.77
N LEU A 181 7.71 -2.60 -6.85
CA LEU A 181 9.16 -2.63 -6.91
C LEU A 181 9.77 -1.24 -6.70
N THR A 182 9.21 -0.20 -7.31
CA THR A 182 9.68 1.19 -7.13
C THR A 182 9.59 1.60 -5.66
N SER A 183 8.55 1.18 -4.93
CA SER A 183 8.44 1.46 -3.51
C SER A 183 9.50 0.75 -2.67
N VAL A 184 9.81 -0.51 -2.98
CA VAL A 184 10.85 -1.30 -2.29
C VAL A 184 12.24 -0.71 -2.58
N PHE A 185 12.55 -0.38 -3.84
CA PHE A 185 13.79 0.31 -4.19
C PHE A 185 13.92 1.67 -3.51
N GLY A 186 12.83 2.44 -3.43
CA GLY A 186 12.80 3.70 -2.70
C GLY A 186 13.09 3.52 -1.20
N MET A 187 12.61 2.45 -0.59
CA MET A 187 12.96 2.10 0.81
C MET A 187 14.44 1.73 0.95
N MET A 188 14.99 0.93 0.02
CA MET A 188 16.43 0.60 0.01
C MET A 188 17.29 1.85 -0.11
N LEU A 189 16.96 2.74 -1.04
CA LEU A 189 17.69 4.00 -1.22
C LEU A 189 17.62 4.87 0.04
N SER A 190 16.49 4.90 0.74
CA SER A 190 16.34 5.70 1.96
C SER A 190 17.17 5.17 3.13
N ASP A 191 17.43 3.87 3.19
CA ASP A 191 18.31 3.27 4.20
C ASP A 191 19.79 3.57 3.94
N HIS A 192 20.20 3.58 2.68
CA HIS A 192 21.59 3.85 2.29
C HIS A 192 21.93 5.35 2.24
N ALA A 193 20.91 6.20 2.07
CA ALA A 193 21.08 7.64 1.82
C ALA A 193 20.99 8.50 3.08
N GLN A 194 21.56 8.09 4.19
CA GLN A 194 21.67 8.97 5.39
C GLN A 194 22.45 10.30 5.11
N GLY A 195 22.94 10.48 3.89
CA GLY A 195 23.65 11.68 3.44
C GLY A 195 23.07 12.40 2.21
N ILE A 196 22.05 11.86 1.53
CA ILE A 196 21.46 12.52 0.34
C ILE A 196 20.32 13.43 0.76
N SER A 197 20.35 14.69 0.27
CA SER A 197 19.28 15.67 0.57
C SER A 197 17.92 15.12 0.12
N GLY A 198 16.89 15.27 0.98
CA GLY A 198 15.53 14.76 0.71
C GLY A 198 14.94 15.24 -0.64
N ARG A 199 15.46 16.33 -1.20
CA ARG A 199 15.10 16.81 -2.56
C ARG A 199 15.55 15.85 -3.66
N GLY A 200 16.75 15.28 -3.57
CA GLY A 200 17.26 14.31 -4.54
C GLY A 200 16.40 13.04 -4.59
N MET A 201 15.93 12.56 -3.43
CA MET A 201 15.05 11.39 -3.36
C MET A 201 13.69 11.61 -4.02
N VAL A 202 13.07 12.79 -3.82
CA VAL A 202 11.78 13.14 -4.44
C VAL A 202 11.92 13.20 -5.96
N TRP A 203 13.02 13.75 -6.49
CA TRP A 203 13.29 13.77 -7.93
C TRP A 203 13.50 12.38 -8.50
N CYS A 204 14.29 11.52 -7.85
CA CYS A 204 14.49 10.14 -8.31
C CYS A 204 13.17 9.34 -8.31
N GLY A 205 12.35 9.49 -7.26
CA GLY A 205 11.03 8.88 -7.21
C GLY A 205 10.09 9.39 -8.29
N GLY A 206 10.07 10.70 -8.53
CA GLY A 206 9.27 11.30 -9.60
C GLY A 206 9.68 10.82 -10.99
N ILE A 207 10.98 10.77 -11.28
CA ILE A 207 11.51 10.24 -12.55
C ILE A 207 11.15 8.75 -12.71
N ALA A 208 11.29 7.94 -11.66
CA ALA A 208 10.91 6.54 -11.71
C ALA A 208 9.42 6.35 -12.03
N ILE A 209 8.53 7.15 -11.43
CA ILE A 209 7.10 7.11 -11.72
C ILE A 209 6.84 7.47 -13.19
N VAL A 210 7.47 8.54 -13.70
CA VAL A 210 7.29 8.96 -15.11
C VAL A 210 7.78 7.87 -16.06
N LEU A 211 8.96 7.28 -15.79
CA LEU A 211 9.48 6.17 -16.60
C LEU A 211 8.63 4.90 -16.56
N CYS A 212 7.84 4.73 -15.50
CA CYS A 212 6.95 3.57 -15.34
C CYS A 212 5.57 3.79 -15.98
N LEU A 213 5.19 5.05 -16.25
CA LEU A 213 3.91 5.40 -16.88
C LEU A 213 4.03 5.59 -18.41
N CYS A 214 5.25 5.65 -18.94
CA CYS A 214 5.55 5.65 -20.38
C CYS A 214 5.83 4.24 -20.91
#